data_2b7b1d60eafb78c9811f50360dc96840
#
_entry.id   2b7b1d60eafb78c9811f50360dc96840
#
_cell.length_a   1.000
_cell.length_b   1.000
_cell.length_c   1.000
_cell.angle_alpha   90.00
_cell.angle_beta   90.00
_cell.angle_gamma   90.00
#
_symmetry.space_group_name_H-M   'P 1'
#
loop_
_entity.id
_entity.type
_entity.pdbx_description
1 polymer ?
#
loop_
_entity_poly.entity_id
_entity_poly.type
_entity_poly.pdbx_seq_one_letter_code
_entity_poly.pdbx_strand_id
1 'polypeptide(L)'
;MTTTLFSTSAAKTLVVTIASLAMLAIFAAPSRAEDGSSMLRFSRGTVEPAQLTLPANTPVILQVTNVGDSAVEFESFELHRERVVRPGQTITVNIPRLAPGTYQFVDDFSHGAVKGEIVSR
;
A
#
# COMPACT_ATOMS: atom_id res chain seq x y z
N MET A 1 -30.92 -33.24 -82.51
CA MET A 1 -30.06 -34.02 -81.62
C MET A 1 -29.57 -33.04 -80.54
N THR A 2 -30.10 -33.19 -79.40
CA THR A 2 -30.08 -32.22 -78.30
C THR A 2 -28.93 -32.49 -77.38
N THR A 3 -28.09 -31.50 -77.18
CA THR A 3 -27.07 -31.58 -76.15
C THR A 3 -27.36 -30.52 -75.10
N THR A 4 -27.76 -31.02 -73.93
CA THR A 4 -28.12 -30.22 -72.80
C THR A 4 -26.85 -29.89 -71.99
N LEU A 5 -26.56 -28.59 -71.83
CA LEU A 5 -25.48 -28.10 -70.99
C LEU A 5 -26.04 -27.79 -69.60
N PHE A 6 -25.58 -28.54 -68.61
CA PHE A 6 -25.84 -28.23 -67.22
C PHE A 6 -24.83 -27.22 -66.71
N SER A 7 -25.30 -26.04 -66.36
CA SER A 7 -24.51 -25.02 -65.71
C SER A 7 -24.54 -25.24 -64.17
N THR A 8 -23.43 -25.64 -63.62
CA THR A 8 -23.28 -25.72 -62.16
C THR A 8 -22.85 -24.36 -61.61
N SER A 9 -23.79 -23.69 -60.99
CA SER A 9 -23.51 -22.46 -60.27
C SER A 9 -22.82 -22.82 -58.95
N ALA A 10 -21.56 -22.49 -58.85
CA ALA A 10 -20.80 -22.58 -57.61
C ALA A 10 -21.19 -21.43 -56.69
N ALA A 11 -21.99 -21.72 -55.66
CA ALA A 11 -22.24 -20.79 -54.59
C ALA A 11 -20.95 -20.57 -53.76
N LYS A 12 -20.38 -19.39 -53.87
CA LYS A 12 -19.26 -18.96 -52.99
C LYS A 12 -19.83 -18.60 -51.63
N THR A 13 -19.69 -19.50 -50.70
CA THR A 13 -19.97 -19.24 -49.29
C THR A 13 -18.90 -18.31 -48.74
N LEU A 14 -19.30 -17.06 -48.50
CA LEU A 14 -18.46 -16.07 -47.82
C LEU A 14 -18.51 -16.36 -46.30
N VAL A 15 -17.44 -16.96 -45.79
CA VAL A 15 -17.25 -17.15 -44.35
C VAL A 15 -16.77 -15.82 -43.78
N VAL A 16 -17.68 -15.07 -43.14
CA VAL A 16 -17.32 -13.89 -42.38
C VAL A 16 -16.85 -14.36 -41.01
N THR A 17 -15.55 -14.43 -40.80
CA THR A 17 -14.96 -14.62 -39.50
C THR A 17 -15.05 -13.30 -38.72
N ILE A 18 -16.00 -13.23 -37.83
CA ILE A 18 -16.08 -12.13 -36.84
C ILE A 18 -14.99 -12.41 -35.82
N ALA A 19 -13.86 -11.71 -35.96
CA ALA A 19 -12.86 -11.66 -34.91
C ALA A 19 -13.41 -10.82 -33.78
N SER A 20 -13.93 -11.48 -32.76
CA SER A 20 -14.32 -10.85 -31.50
C SER A 20 -13.02 -10.40 -30.80
N LEU A 21 -12.68 -9.13 -30.96
CA LEU A 21 -11.64 -8.46 -30.16
C LEU A 21 -12.20 -8.28 -28.74
N ALA A 22 -11.97 -9.27 -27.89
CA ALA A 22 -12.26 -9.16 -26.48
C ALA A 22 -11.31 -8.11 -25.89
N MET A 23 -11.78 -6.88 -25.80
CA MET A 23 -11.10 -5.79 -25.09
C MET A 23 -11.18 -6.12 -23.60
N LEU A 24 -10.10 -6.71 -23.08
CA LEU A 24 -9.92 -6.95 -21.65
C LEU A 24 -9.77 -5.58 -20.98
N ALA A 25 -10.88 -4.98 -20.56
CA ALA A 25 -10.86 -3.81 -19.70
C ALA A 25 -10.25 -4.24 -18.36
N ILE A 26 -8.98 -3.94 -18.19
CA ILE A 26 -8.33 -4.02 -16.88
C ILE A 26 -8.99 -2.92 -16.04
N PHE A 27 -10.05 -3.29 -15.33
CA PHE A 27 -10.54 -2.47 -14.21
C PHE A 27 -9.42 -2.49 -13.17
N ALA A 28 -8.60 -1.46 -13.16
CA ALA A 28 -7.83 -1.13 -12.00
C ALA A 28 -8.85 -0.87 -10.89
N ALA A 29 -9.08 -1.86 -10.04
CA ALA A 29 -9.86 -1.66 -8.83
C ALA A 29 -9.22 -0.46 -8.11
N PRO A 30 -10.01 0.52 -7.66
CA PRO A 30 -9.45 1.57 -6.82
C PRO A 30 -8.77 0.84 -5.66
N SER A 31 -7.48 1.06 -5.52
CA SER A 31 -6.75 0.62 -4.34
C SER A 31 -7.49 1.23 -3.16
N ARG A 32 -8.30 0.41 -2.50
CA ARG A 32 -8.95 0.80 -1.26
C ARG A 32 -7.78 1.14 -0.36
N ALA A 33 -7.67 2.41 0.00
CA ALA A 33 -6.82 2.81 1.10
C ALA A 33 -7.18 1.85 2.23
N GLU A 34 -6.27 0.94 2.57
CA GLU A 34 -6.47 0.04 3.69
C GLU A 34 -6.82 0.93 4.86
N ASP A 35 -7.95 0.63 5.46
CA ASP A 35 -8.50 1.26 6.63
C ASP A 35 -7.35 1.41 7.61
N GLY A 36 -6.87 2.66 7.78
CA GLY A 36 -5.53 2.96 8.22
C GLY A 36 -5.19 2.34 9.57
N SER A 37 -4.75 1.12 9.53
CA SER A 37 -3.99 0.55 10.62
C SER A 37 -2.67 1.31 10.67
N SER A 38 -2.69 2.44 11.37
CA SER A 38 -1.51 3.23 11.64
C SER A 38 -0.62 2.42 12.57
N MET A 39 0.24 1.60 11.99
CA MET A 39 1.09 0.67 12.73
C MET A 39 2.55 0.81 12.29
N LEU A 40 3.43 0.86 13.27
CA LEU A 40 4.87 0.70 13.11
C LEU A 40 5.32 -0.58 13.81
N ARG A 41 6.21 -1.31 13.18
CA ARG A 41 6.84 -2.51 13.74
C ARG A 41 8.33 -2.30 13.80
N PHE A 42 8.86 -2.27 15.01
CA PHE A 42 10.29 -2.29 15.23
C PHE A 42 10.78 -3.73 15.31
N SER A 43 11.87 -4.01 14.66
CA SER A 43 12.61 -5.25 14.68
C SER A 43 14.08 -4.94 14.97
N ARG A 44 14.94 -5.97 14.98
CA ARG A 44 16.36 -5.78 15.19
C ARG A 44 16.97 -4.87 14.11
N GLY A 45 17.22 -3.61 14.45
CA GLY A 45 17.85 -2.63 13.56
C GLY A 45 16.99 -2.11 12.40
N THR A 46 15.67 -2.33 12.42
CA THR A 46 14.76 -1.86 11.38
C THR A 46 13.41 -1.40 11.94
N VAL A 47 12.72 -0.58 11.16
CA VAL A 47 11.31 -0.22 11.40
C VAL A 47 10.52 -0.38 10.10
N GLU A 48 9.32 -0.91 10.21
CA GLU A 48 8.42 -1.12 9.07
C GLU A 48 7.01 -0.59 9.37
N PRO A 49 6.43 0.19 8.46
CA PRO A 49 7.08 0.81 7.30
C PRO A 49 8.07 1.91 7.73
N ALA A 50 9.13 2.14 6.96
CA ALA A 50 10.04 3.27 7.20
C ALA A 50 9.38 4.61 6.86
N GLN A 51 8.34 4.60 6.02
CA GLN A 51 7.50 5.75 5.72
C GLN A 51 6.03 5.37 5.94
N LEU A 52 5.39 6.03 6.90
CA LEU A 52 3.99 5.84 7.23
C LEU A 52 3.18 7.05 6.77
N THR A 53 2.14 6.83 5.97
CA THR A 53 1.24 7.91 5.56
C THR A 53 0.04 7.99 6.50
N LEU A 54 -0.24 9.18 7.01
CA LEU A 54 -1.39 9.48 7.84
C LEU A 54 -2.25 10.60 7.23
N PRO A 55 -3.57 10.59 7.48
CA PRO A 55 -4.45 11.66 7.00
C PRO A 55 -4.09 12.98 7.69
N ALA A 56 -3.96 14.05 6.88
CA ALA A 56 -3.71 15.37 7.41
C ALA A 56 -4.89 15.90 8.24
N ASN A 57 -4.59 16.74 9.20
CA ASN A 57 -5.58 17.41 10.07
C ASN A 57 -6.52 16.46 10.83
N THR A 58 -6.14 15.20 10.95
CA THR A 58 -6.92 14.15 11.63
C THR A 58 -6.10 13.57 12.78
N PRO A 59 -6.65 13.44 13.99
CA PRO A 59 -5.95 12.76 15.07
C PRO A 59 -5.93 11.26 14.79
N VAL A 60 -4.81 10.61 15.06
CA VAL A 60 -4.60 9.18 14.77
C VAL A 60 -4.07 8.48 16.01
N ILE A 61 -4.51 7.26 16.23
CA ILE A 61 -3.93 6.36 17.22
C ILE A 61 -2.95 5.45 16.46
N LEU A 62 -1.65 5.68 16.70
CA LEU A 62 -0.58 4.89 16.13
C LEU A 62 -0.31 3.69 17.04
N GLN A 63 -0.31 2.49 16.47
CA GLN A 63 0.16 1.29 17.15
C GLN A 63 1.66 1.11 16.88
N VAL A 64 2.43 0.91 17.93
CA VAL A 64 3.86 0.65 17.83
C VAL A 64 4.16 -0.70 18.47
N THR A 65 4.65 -1.63 17.68
CA THR A 65 4.96 -3.00 18.10
C THR A 65 6.46 -3.23 18.03
N ASN A 66 7.03 -3.81 19.07
CA ASN A 66 8.40 -4.29 19.07
C ASN A 66 8.40 -5.82 18.91
N VAL A 67 8.83 -6.30 17.75
CA VAL A 67 8.97 -7.73 17.46
C VAL A 67 10.43 -8.22 17.61
N GLY A 68 11.31 -7.35 18.06
CA GLY A 68 12.70 -7.66 18.37
C GLY A 68 12.88 -8.25 19.78
N ASP A 69 14.11 -8.49 20.16
CA ASP A 69 14.53 -9.06 21.43
C ASP A 69 15.09 -8.03 22.44
N SER A 70 15.22 -6.80 22.02
CA SER A 70 15.70 -5.68 22.83
C SER A 70 14.65 -4.58 22.87
N ALA A 71 14.61 -3.79 23.94
CA ALA A 71 13.74 -2.64 24.02
C ALA A 71 14.10 -1.61 22.93
N VAL A 72 13.10 -0.93 22.41
CA VAL A 72 13.23 0.20 21.49
C VAL A 72 12.57 1.43 22.11
N GLU A 73 12.99 2.60 21.68
CA GLU A 73 12.36 3.85 22.08
C GLU A 73 11.89 4.61 20.85
N PHE A 74 10.57 4.58 20.62
CA PHE A 74 9.96 5.44 19.62
C PHE A 74 10.09 6.88 20.08
N GLU A 75 10.84 7.68 19.38
CA GLU A 75 10.99 9.09 19.61
C GLU A 75 10.70 9.90 18.35
N SER A 76 9.86 10.93 18.50
CA SER A 76 9.70 11.97 17.49
C SER A 76 9.75 13.32 18.17
N PHE A 77 10.82 14.03 17.93
CA PHE A 77 11.03 15.35 18.48
C PHE A 77 9.97 16.35 17.98
N GLU A 78 9.67 16.29 16.69
CA GLU A 78 8.69 17.17 16.05
C GLU A 78 7.25 16.95 16.55
N LEU A 79 6.94 15.71 16.97
CA LEU A 79 5.62 15.35 17.50
C LEU A 79 5.56 15.45 19.02
N HIS A 80 6.69 15.71 19.69
CA HIS A 80 6.81 15.68 21.15
C HIS A 80 6.31 14.35 21.71
N ARG A 81 6.78 13.24 21.13
CA ARG A 81 6.40 11.89 21.54
C ARG A 81 7.64 11.06 21.79
N GLU A 82 7.63 10.39 22.92
CA GLU A 82 8.67 9.49 23.40
C GLU A 82 8.00 8.32 24.13
N ARG A 83 8.30 7.10 23.73
CA ARG A 83 7.73 5.88 24.30
C ARG A 83 8.68 4.70 24.17
N VAL A 84 8.97 4.07 25.32
CA VAL A 84 9.70 2.81 25.35
C VAL A 84 8.75 1.65 25.04
N VAL A 85 9.17 0.76 24.13
CA VAL A 85 8.43 -0.43 23.76
C VAL A 85 9.30 -1.66 24.04
N ARG A 86 8.91 -2.46 25.00
CA ARG A 86 9.64 -3.67 25.39
C ARG A 86 9.49 -4.76 24.33
N PRO A 87 10.39 -5.76 24.29
CA PRO A 87 10.27 -6.91 23.41
C PRO A 87 8.89 -7.56 23.48
N GLY A 88 8.27 -7.81 22.33
CA GLY A 88 6.93 -8.41 22.20
C GLY A 88 5.77 -7.51 22.58
N GLN A 89 6.02 -6.28 22.98
CA GLN A 89 4.97 -5.35 23.37
C GLN A 89 4.41 -4.57 22.18
N THR A 90 3.11 -4.31 22.22
CA THR A 90 2.43 -3.31 21.40
C THR A 90 1.89 -2.21 22.30
N ILE A 91 2.19 -0.98 21.95
CA ILE A 91 1.67 0.22 22.65
C ILE A 91 0.90 1.10 21.68
N THR A 92 0.16 2.04 22.21
CA THR A 92 -0.51 3.09 21.44
C THR A 92 0.16 4.44 21.67
N VAL A 93 0.33 5.21 20.60
CA VAL A 93 0.83 6.58 20.63
C VAL A 93 -0.22 7.48 19.99
N ASN A 94 -0.71 8.45 20.74
CA ASN A 94 -1.66 9.42 20.21
C ASN A 94 -0.92 10.45 19.35
N ILE A 95 -1.22 10.47 18.08
CA ILE A 95 -0.72 11.46 17.12
C ILE A 95 -1.76 12.57 17.00
N PRO A 96 -1.41 13.83 17.27
CA PRO A 96 -2.34 14.93 17.16
C PRO A 96 -2.70 15.22 15.71
N ARG A 97 -3.55 16.21 15.45
CA ARG A 97 -3.81 16.71 14.10
C ARG A 97 -2.52 17.28 13.53
N LEU A 98 -2.00 16.66 12.50
CA LEU A 98 -0.79 17.12 11.82
C LEU A 98 -1.17 17.94 10.59
N ALA A 99 -0.49 19.06 10.38
CA ALA A 99 -0.53 19.75 9.11
C ALA A 99 0.11 18.86 8.01
N PRO A 100 -0.22 19.05 6.73
CA PRO A 100 0.50 18.38 5.65
C PRO A 100 2.00 18.60 5.78
N GLY A 101 2.78 17.52 5.71
CA GLY A 101 4.23 17.59 5.89
C GLY A 101 4.83 16.24 6.27
N THR A 102 6.13 16.24 6.51
CA THR A 102 6.91 15.07 6.89
C THR A 102 7.47 15.27 8.30
N TYR A 103 7.30 14.27 9.15
CA TYR A 103 7.67 14.27 10.56
C TYR A 103 8.57 13.07 10.82
N GLN A 104 9.78 13.33 11.30
CA GLN A 104 10.77 12.29 11.53
C GLN A 104 10.52 11.56 12.86
N PHE A 105 10.87 10.29 12.90
CA PHE A 105 10.97 9.52 14.13
C PHE A 105 12.19 8.59 14.10
N VAL A 106 12.66 8.21 15.25
CA VAL A 106 13.82 7.32 15.44
C VAL A 106 13.53 6.29 16.51
N ASP A 107 14.34 5.24 16.55
CA ASP A 107 14.59 4.48 17.78
C ASP A 107 15.80 5.09 18.49
N ASP A 108 15.54 5.82 19.58
CA ASP A 108 16.62 6.52 20.28
C ASP A 108 17.63 5.55 20.90
N PHE A 109 17.17 4.37 21.33
CA PHE A 109 18.08 3.33 21.86
C PHE A 109 19.04 2.78 20.79
N SER A 110 18.72 2.95 19.52
CA SER A 110 19.64 2.64 18.42
C SER A 110 20.63 3.77 18.10
N HIS A 111 20.65 4.84 18.89
CA HIS A 111 21.40 6.07 18.61
C HIS A 111 21.12 6.65 17.21
N GLY A 112 19.84 6.58 16.80
CA GLY A 112 19.37 7.10 15.51
C GLY A 112 19.73 6.24 14.29
N ALA A 113 20.26 5.03 14.50
CA ALA A 113 20.54 4.11 13.39
C ALA A 113 19.24 3.61 12.74
N VAL A 114 18.17 3.45 13.53
CA VAL A 114 16.82 3.08 13.07
C VAL A 114 15.98 4.34 13.06
N LYS A 115 15.47 4.71 11.88
CA LYS A 115 14.68 5.91 11.67
C LYS A 115 13.64 5.71 10.59
N GLY A 116 12.60 6.51 10.65
CA GLY A 116 11.55 6.57 9.65
C GLY A 116 10.86 7.93 9.65
N GLU A 117 9.80 8.02 8.87
CA GLU A 117 9.04 9.26 8.74
C GLU A 117 7.54 9.01 8.66
N ILE A 118 6.78 9.95 9.19
CA ILE A 118 5.34 10.06 9.04
C ILE A 118 5.05 11.15 8.03
N VAL A 119 4.37 10.79 6.93
CA VAL A 119 3.92 11.73 5.90
C VAL A 119 2.44 12.01 6.14
N SER A 120 2.12 13.26 6.52
CA SER A 120 0.76 13.75 6.67
C SER A 120 0.27 14.39 5.36
N ARG A 121 -0.80 13.85 4.75
CA ARG A 121 -1.34 14.35 3.48
C ARG A 121 -2.82 14.03 3.29
#